data_e04b3fa4abb0fafd49298737001575c8
#
_entry.id   e04b3fa4abb0fafd49298737001575c8
#
_cell.length_a   1.000
_cell.length_b   1.000
_cell.length_c   1.000
_cell.angle_alpha   90.00
_cell.angle_beta   90.00
_cell.angle_gamma   90.00
#
_symmetry.space_group_name_H-M   'P 1'
#
loop_
_entity.id
_entity.type
_entity.pdbx_description
1 polymer ?
#
loop_
_entity_poly.entity_id
_entity_poly.type
_entity_poly.pdbx_seq_one_letter_code
_entity_poly.pdbx_strand_id
1 'polypeptide(L)'
;MSLEIKNKLSGVFAPIVTPFDEKGEIVFDALQRNITKLNETPLRGYFVLGTNGEFRSLTLEEKLKIVELVKKEASSKGKIVIAGASCESTFESIKLAKELCSLDVDFISLMPPSFFAKRMTDEMLVGYFSEVAEAIDKPVLLYNNPSVTNNLCLSARVVAKVSEHPNIFGIKDTSKGNYDSYLLSTQGRDFWVLAGSASFFFPAVILGGVGGVLSLANVFPDLCCQLYELAVKRDLEAGISLHRKIMKLNSLVSGSFGVAGVKAAMDKFGFEGLYPRRPLLPLSKEEADNLQEAIQKVL
;
A
#
# COMPACT_ATOMS: atom_id res chain seq x y z
N MET A 1 -13.39 7.54 -18.33
CA MET A 1 -13.35 6.93 -16.97
C MET A 1 -12.24 5.89 -16.85
N SER A 2 -12.22 4.80 -17.62
CA SER A 2 -11.22 3.73 -17.52
C SER A 2 -9.76 4.20 -17.68
N LEU A 3 -9.43 4.94 -18.74
CA LEU A 3 -8.09 5.47 -18.97
C LEU A 3 -7.68 6.48 -17.88
N GLU A 4 -8.60 7.26 -17.37
CA GLU A 4 -8.37 8.20 -16.27
C GLU A 4 -7.99 7.46 -14.99
N ILE A 5 -8.72 6.39 -14.64
CA ILE A 5 -8.43 5.55 -13.48
C ILE A 5 -7.04 4.90 -13.64
N LYS A 6 -6.74 4.34 -14.81
CA LYS A 6 -5.40 3.82 -15.11
C LYS A 6 -4.32 4.86 -14.86
N ASN A 7 -4.50 6.07 -15.38
CA ASN A 7 -3.54 7.16 -15.21
C ASN A 7 -3.39 7.57 -13.74
N LYS A 8 -4.47 7.56 -12.96
CA LYS A 8 -4.42 7.81 -11.51
C LYS A 8 -3.62 6.75 -10.77
N LEU A 9 -3.70 5.48 -11.19
CA LEU A 9 -3.01 4.35 -10.57
C LEU A 9 -1.57 4.13 -11.08
N SER A 10 -1.18 4.78 -12.18
CA SER A 10 0.14 4.62 -12.79
C SER A 10 1.21 5.36 -12.00
N GLY A 11 2.14 4.62 -11.41
CA GLY A 11 3.25 5.17 -10.63
C GLY A 11 3.50 4.48 -9.30
N VAL A 12 4.21 5.18 -8.42
CA VAL A 12 4.61 4.68 -7.10
C VAL A 12 3.79 5.37 -6.01
N PHE A 13 3.26 4.57 -5.09
CA PHE A 13 2.55 5.01 -3.89
C PHE A 13 3.34 4.62 -2.65
N ALA A 14 3.46 5.54 -1.68
CA ALA A 14 3.96 5.21 -0.36
C ALA A 14 2.81 4.74 0.55
N PRO A 15 2.89 3.53 1.14
CA PRO A 15 1.95 3.10 2.18
C PRO A 15 2.33 3.79 3.48
N ILE A 16 1.67 4.91 3.78
CA ILE A 16 2.01 5.81 4.88
C ILE A 16 2.03 5.10 6.23
N VAL A 17 3.08 5.32 7.00
CA VAL A 17 3.16 4.88 8.40
C VAL A 17 2.38 5.85 9.30
N THR A 18 1.90 5.36 10.43
CA THR A 18 1.32 6.19 11.50
C THR A 18 2.37 6.38 12.59
N PRO A 19 2.96 7.57 12.76
CA PRO A 19 3.92 7.80 13.84
C PRO A 19 3.21 7.85 15.20
N PHE A 20 3.67 7.04 16.16
CA PHE A 20 3.18 7.09 17.54
C PHE A 20 4.27 7.56 18.49
N ASP A 21 3.88 8.13 19.60
CA ASP A 21 4.76 8.38 20.73
C ASP A 21 4.97 7.11 21.59
N GLU A 22 5.76 7.20 22.66
CA GLU A 22 6.03 6.08 23.57
C GLU A 22 4.77 5.58 24.31
N LYS A 23 3.73 6.41 24.43
CA LYS A 23 2.45 6.06 25.04
C LYS A 23 1.46 5.45 24.05
N GLY A 24 1.79 5.46 22.76
CA GLY A 24 0.96 4.96 21.68
C GLY A 24 -0.04 5.99 21.14
N GLU A 25 0.11 7.27 21.47
CA GLU A 25 -0.68 8.35 20.90
C GLU A 25 -0.13 8.75 19.53
N ILE A 26 -1.01 9.15 18.59
CA ILE A 26 -0.61 9.54 17.25
C ILE A 26 0.05 10.93 17.29
N VAL A 27 1.26 11.03 16.73
CA VAL A 27 1.97 12.29 16.56
C VAL A 27 1.61 12.91 15.20
N PHE A 28 0.46 13.59 15.14
CA PHE A 28 -0.07 14.17 13.90
C PHE A 28 0.90 15.16 13.23
N ASP A 29 1.64 15.94 14.00
CA ASP A 29 2.65 16.87 13.47
C ASP A 29 3.78 16.13 12.72
N ALA A 30 4.21 14.97 13.23
CA ALA A 30 5.20 14.14 12.53
C ALA A 30 4.62 13.57 11.24
N LEU A 31 3.37 13.09 11.27
CA LEU A 31 2.67 12.63 10.07
C LEU A 31 2.59 13.76 9.03
N GLN A 32 2.19 14.96 9.42
CA GLN A 32 2.10 16.10 8.53
C GLN A 32 3.47 16.45 7.92
N ARG A 33 4.53 16.51 8.73
CA ARG A 33 5.89 16.78 8.21
C ARG A 33 6.34 15.71 7.23
N ASN A 34 6.05 14.43 7.49
CA ASN A 34 6.35 13.35 6.55
C ASN A 34 5.62 13.54 5.21
N ILE A 35 4.32 13.82 5.23
CA ILE A 35 3.55 14.04 4.00
C ILE A 35 4.06 15.27 3.25
N THR A 36 4.37 16.36 3.94
CA THR A 36 4.95 17.57 3.34
C THR A 36 6.25 17.26 2.59
N LYS A 37 7.16 16.48 3.19
CA LYS A 37 8.40 16.06 2.53
C LYS A 37 8.14 15.13 1.34
N LEU A 38 7.26 14.14 1.50
CA LEU A 38 6.90 13.20 0.44
C LEU A 38 6.18 13.88 -0.72
N ASN A 39 5.47 14.98 -0.48
CA ASN A 39 4.81 15.78 -1.51
C ASN A 39 5.80 16.39 -2.51
N GLU A 40 7.05 16.65 -2.11
CA GLU A 40 8.09 17.19 -2.99
C GLU A 40 8.78 16.11 -3.86
N THR A 41 8.39 14.85 -3.72
CA THR A 41 8.96 13.72 -4.47
C THR A 41 8.08 13.34 -5.66
N PRO A 42 8.60 12.56 -6.64
CA PRO A 42 7.83 12.11 -7.79
C PRO A 42 6.75 11.06 -7.49
N LEU A 43 6.47 10.75 -6.22
CA LEU A 43 5.41 9.81 -5.85
C LEU A 43 4.08 10.18 -6.50
N ARG A 44 3.35 9.18 -6.96
CA ARG A 44 2.00 9.36 -7.49
C ARG A 44 0.99 9.71 -6.41
N GLY A 45 1.20 9.17 -5.22
CA GLY A 45 0.29 9.38 -4.09
C GLY A 45 0.58 8.49 -2.90
N TYR A 46 -0.43 8.31 -2.09
CA TYR A 46 -0.35 7.64 -0.80
C TYR A 46 -1.38 6.53 -0.66
N PHE A 47 -0.97 5.45 0.01
CA PHE A 47 -1.87 4.41 0.47
C PHE A 47 -2.00 4.53 1.99
N VAL A 48 -3.15 4.99 2.47
CA VAL A 48 -3.42 5.26 3.88
C VAL A 48 -4.23 4.13 4.47
N LEU A 49 -4.11 3.89 5.77
CA LEU A 49 -4.76 2.77 6.49
C LEU A 49 -4.40 1.40 5.91
N GLY A 50 -3.16 1.27 5.40
CA GLY A 50 -2.58 -0.02 5.04
C GLY A 50 -1.85 -0.70 6.20
N THR A 51 -1.15 -1.78 5.91
CA THR A 51 -0.36 -2.55 6.90
C THR A 51 0.71 -1.69 7.56
N ASN A 52 1.43 -0.85 6.81
CA ASN A 52 2.44 0.06 7.36
C ASN A 52 1.83 1.16 8.25
N GLY A 53 0.58 1.54 8.01
CA GLY A 53 -0.17 2.47 8.84
C GLY A 53 -0.74 1.84 10.11
N GLU A 54 -0.46 0.55 10.35
CA GLU A 54 -0.94 -0.20 11.53
C GLU A 54 -2.46 -0.10 11.73
N PHE A 55 -3.23 -0.11 10.61
CA PHE A 55 -4.65 0.24 10.59
C PHE A 55 -5.53 -0.59 11.53
N ARG A 56 -5.13 -1.83 11.86
CA ARG A 56 -5.86 -2.68 12.80
C ARG A 56 -5.67 -2.26 14.26
N SER A 57 -4.66 -1.45 14.54
CA SER A 57 -4.38 -0.89 15.87
C SER A 57 -4.99 0.50 16.09
N LEU A 58 -5.77 1.01 15.12
CA LEU A 58 -6.38 2.33 15.15
C LEU A 58 -7.87 2.26 15.46
N THR A 59 -8.35 3.21 16.27
CA THR A 59 -9.79 3.45 16.45
C THR A 59 -10.41 4.05 15.17
N LEU A 60 -11.72 4.06 15.05
CA LEU A 60 -12.40 4.69 13.92
C LEU A 60 -12.08 6.19 13.83
N GLU A 61 -12.13 6.89 14.97
CA GLU A 61 -11.81 8.32 15.04
C GLU A 61 -10.39 8.63 14.56
N GLU A 62 -9.41 7.84 15.01
CA GLU A 62 -8.01 7.98 14.58
C GLU A 62 -7.87 7.74 13.07
N LYS A 63 -8.54 6.71 12.52
CA LYS A 63 -8.53 6.45 11.07
C LYS A 63 -9.02 7.63 10.27
N LEU A 64 -10.14 8.22 10.66
CA LEU A 64 -10.73 9.37 9.95
C LEU A 64 -9.82 10.60 10.03
N LYS A 65 -9.27 10.92 11.21
CA LYS A 65 -8.33 12.05 11.39
C LYS A 65 -7.05 11.89 10.56
N ILE A 66 -6.50 10.67 10.49
CA ILE A 66 -5.31 10.38 9.66
C ILE A 66 -5.64 10.63 8.18
N VAL A 67 -6.76 10.10 7.69
CA VAL A 67 -7.13 10.23 6.28
C VAL A 67 -7.43 11.67 5.92
N GLU A 68 -8.14 12.41 6.78
CA GLU A 68 -8.42 13.83 6.60
C GLU A 68 -7.14 14.65 6.46
N LEU A 69 -6.17 14.46 7.37
CA LEU A 69 -4.88 15.14 7.31
C LEU A 69 -4.13 14.79 6.03
N VAL A 70 -3.99 13.50 5.71
CA VAL A 70 -3.26 13.07 4.52
C VAL A 70 -3.93 13.56 3.24
N LYS A 71 -5.26 13.50 3.15
CA LYS A 71 -6.01 13.99 1.96
C LYS A 71 -5.84 15.50 1.79
N LYS A 72 -5.91 16.27 2.86
CA LYS A 72 -5.69 17.72 2.84
C LYS A 72 -4.31 18.06 2.28
N GLU A 73 -3.26 17.45 2.82
CA GLU A 73 -1.88 17.70 2.38
C GLU A 73 -1.62 17.19 0.95
N ALA A 74 -2.13 16.00 0.59
CA ALA A 74 -1.99 15.39 -0.72
C ALA A 74 -2.66 16.23 -1.83
N SER A 75 -3.84 16.77 -1.56
CA SER A 75 -4.61 17.56 -2.53
C SER A 75 -3.88 18.82 -2.96
N SER A 76 -3.09 19.43 -2.08
CA SER A 76 -2.29 20.64 -2.38
C SER A 76 -1.25 20.42 -3.50
N LYS A 77 -0.86 19.17 -3.76
CA LYS A 77 0.12 18.78 -4.77
C LYS A 77 -0.44 17.81 -5.82
N GLY A 78 -1.75 17.65 -5.88
CA GLY A 78 -2.41 16.75 -6.83
C GLY A 78 -2.04 15.27 -6.65
N LYS A 79 -1.66 14.85 -5.43
CA LYS A 79 -1.34 13.46 -5.11
C LYS A 79 -2.62 12.66 -4.88
N ILE A 80 -2.62 11.42 -5.33
CA ILE A 80 -3.74 10.48 -5.19
C ILE A 80 -3.74 9.84 -3.80
N VAL A 81 -4.92 9.68 -3.20
CA VAL A 81 -5.08 9.02 -1.91
C VAL A 81 -5.93 7.76 -2.06
N ILE A 82 -5.33 6.61 -1.77
CA ILE A 82 -5.99 5.32 -1.66
C ILE A 82 -6.18 5.02 -0.18
N ALA A 83 -7.41 4.85 0.30
CA ALA A 83 -7.71 4.61 1.71
C ALA A 83 -8.21 3.18 1.97
N GLY A 84 -7.63 2.49 2.94
CA GLY A 84 -8.05 1.15 3.36
C GLY A 84 -9.33 1.16 4.17
N ALA A 85 -10.36 0.42 3.72
CA ALA A 85 -11.65 0.28 4.41
C ALA A 85 -11.94 -1.15 4.89
N SER A 86 -10.90 -1.93 5.15
CA SER A 86 -11.03 -3.36 5.45
C SER A 86 -11.45 -3.62 6.89
N CYS A 87 -12.59 -4.30 7.07
CA CYS A 87 -13.07 -4.82 8.34
C CYS A 87 -13.38 -6.32 8.21
N GLU A 88 -13.76 -6.96 9.32
CA GLU A 88 -14.07 -8.41 9.33
C GLU A 88 -15.51 -8.72 8.88
N SER A 89 -16.37 -7.72 8.73
CA SER A 89 -17.72 -7.89 8.17
C SER A 89 -17.97 -6.94 7.01
N THR A 90 -18.82 -7.35 6.08
CA THR A 90 -19.31 -6.49 4.97
C THR A 90 -19.95 -5.22 5.53
N PHE A 91 -20.76 -5.35 6.59
CA PHE A 91 -21.45 -4.23 7.23
C PHE A 91 -20.48 -3.13 7.72
N GLU A 92 -19.44 -3.50 8.48
CA GLU A 92 -18.46 -2.53 8.99
C GLU A 92 -17.57 -1.98 7.88
N SER A 93 -17.25 -2.79 6.86
CA SER A 93 -16.49 -2.32 5.71
C SER A 93 -17.26 -1.28 4.88
N ILE A 94 -18.55 -1.49 4.67
CA ILE A 94 -19.43 -0.50 4.01
C ILE A 94 -19.50 0.79 4.82
N LYS A 95 -19.70 0.69 6.15
CA LYS A 95 -19.77 1.85 7.02
C LYS A 95 -18.47 2.67 6.97
N LEU A 96 -17.33 2.01 7.16
CA LEU A 96 -16.02 2.67 7.07
C LEU A 96 -15.76 3.25 5.68
N ALA A 97 -16.09 2.51 4.61
CA ALA A 97 -15.91 3.00 3.24
C ALA A 97 -16.71 4.28 2.97
N LYS A 98 -17.97 4.36 3.44
CA LYS A 98 -18.81 5.57 3.32
C LYS A 98 -18.20 6.77 4.05
N GLU A 99 -17.71 6.57 5.29
CA GLU A 99 -17.02 7.63 6.05
C GLU A 99 -15.77 8.12 5.29
N LEU A 100 -14.97 7.21 4.73
CA LEU A 100 -13.80 7.56 3.96
C LEU A 100 -14.15 8.27 2.64
N CYS A 101 -15.23 7.87 1.97
CA CYS A 101 -15.73 8.54 0.77
C CYS A 101 -16.12 10.00 1.06
N SER A 102 -16.70 10.29 2.24
CA SER A 102 -17.04 11.66 2.65
C SER A 102 -15.82 12.58 2.83
N LEU A 103 -14.63 12.00 3.03
CA LEU A 103 -13.34 12.72 3.06
C LEU A 103 -12.72 12.90 1.67
N ASP A 104 -13.47 12.62 0.61
CA ASP A 104 -13.08 12.78 -0.80
C ASP A 104 -11.78 12.05 -1.20
N VAL A 105 -11.53 10.86 -0.65
CA VAL A 105 -10.43 10.00 -1.11
C VAL A 105 -10.62 9.59 -2.57
N ASP A 106 -9.53 9.27 -3.27
CA ASP A 106 -9.60 8.94 -4.70
C ASP A 106 -9.98 7.49 -4.95
N PHE A 107 -9.59 6.57 -4.04
CA PHE A 107 -9.87 5.14 -4.11
C PHE A 107 -10.12 4.57 -2.73
N ILE A 108 -10.97 3.56 -2.66
CA ILE A 108 -11.12 2.67 -1.50
C ILE A 108 -10.37 1.37 -1.75
N SER A 109 -9.65 0.88 -0.76
CA SER A 109 -8.97 -0.41 -0.84
C SER A 109 -9.50 -1.40 0.17
N LEU A 110 -9.73 -2.66 -0.26
CA LEU A 110 -10.32 -3.72 0.54
C LEU A 110 -9.42 -4.96 0.58
N MET A 111 -9.04 -5.39 1.79
CA MET A 111 -8.50 -6.73 2.03
C MET A 111 -9.65 -7.71 2.30
N PRO A 112 -9.46 -9.00 2.04
CA PRO A 112 -10.46 -10.00 2.43
C PRO A 112 -10.61 -10.06 3.96
N PRO A 113 -11.81 -10.29 4.51
CA PRO A 113 -12.01 -10.65 5.91
C PRO A 113 -11.20 -11.91 6.23
N SER A 114 -10.49 -11.92 7.33
CA SER A 114 -9.46 -12.96 7.55
C SER A 114 -9.53 -13.65 8.90
N PHE A 115 -10.37 -13.21 9.81
CA PHE A 115 -10.52 -13.87 11.11
C PHE A 115 -11.01 -15.32 10.93
N PHE A 116 -11.98 -15.54 10.04
CA PHE A 116 -12.46 -16.86 9.67
C PHE A 116 -11.88 -17.35 8.32
N ALA A 117 -10.59 -17.07 8.03
CA ALA A 117 -9.96 -17.36 6.74
C ALA A 117 -10.28 -18.75 6.17
N LYS A 118 -10.22 -19.79 7.01
CA LYS A 118 -10.51 -21.18 6.60
C LYS A 118 -11.96 -21.44 6.15
N ARG A 119 -12.87 -20.51 6.43
CA ARG A 119 -14.29 -20.60 6.04
C ARG A 119 -14.62 -19.72 4.84
N MET A 120 -13.74 -18.81 4.44
CA MET A 120 -13.96 -17.91 3.33
C MET A 120 -13.91 -18.69 2.00
N THR A 121 -15.06 -18.88 1.39
CA THR A 121 -15.17 -19.44 0.03
C THR A 121 -14.98 -18.35 -1.04
N ASP A 122 -14.69 -18.74 -2.27
CA ASP A 122 -14.63 -17.81 -3.41
C ASP A 122 -15.93 -17.00 -3.54
N GLU A 123 -17.10 -17.63 -3.35
CA GLU A 123 -18.41 -16.98 -3.41
C GLU A 123 -18.57 -15.92 -2.33
N MET A 124 -18.19 -16.22 -1.07
CA MET A 124 -18.22 -15.26 0.04
C MET A 124 -17.32 -14.07 -0.23
N LEU A 125 -16.13 -14.30 -0.79
CA LEU A 125 -15.19 -13.23 -1.13
C LEU A 125 -15.71 -12.36 -2.27
N VAL A 126 -16.28 -12.96 -3.32
CA VAL A 126 -16.92 -12.22 -4.41
C VAL A 126 -18.08 -11.37 -3.87
N GLY A 127 -18.96 -11.95 -3.05
CA GLY A 127 -20.05 -11.23 -2.41
C GLY A 127 -19.55 -10.04 -1.59
N TYR A 128 -18.58 -10.26 -0.70
CA TYR A 128 -18.00 -9.20 0.13
C TYR A 128 -17.48 -8.01 -0.68
N PHE A 129 -16.65 -8.26 -1.70
CA PHE A 129 -16.09 -7.17 -2.51
C PHE A 129 -17.15 -6.45 -3.33
N SER A 130 -18.10 -7.20 -3.92
CA SER A 130 -19.16 -6.63 -4.75
C SER A 130 -20.11 -5.77 -3.92
N GLU A 131 -20.60 -6.27 -2.77
CA GLU A 131 -21.51 -5.53 -1.90
C GLU A 131 -20.90 -4.23 -1.36
N VAL A 132 -19.61 -4.24 -1.00
CA VAL A 132 -18.94 -2.99 -0.58
C VAL A 132 -18.80 -2.03 -1.75
N ALA A 133 -18.44 -2.52 -2.94
CA ALA A 133 -18.28 -1.69 -4.13
C ALA A 133 -19.61 -1.11 -4.64
N GLU A 134 -20.72 -1.81 -4.47
CA GLU A 134 -22.08 -1.33 -4.79
C GLU A 134 -22.56 -0.22 -3.82
N ALA A 135 -22.07 -0.26 -2.59
CA ALA A 135 -22.53 0.66 -1.52
C ALA A 135 -21.88 2.04 -1.57
N ILE A 136 -20.88 2.26 -2.44
CA ILE A 136 -20.09 3.49 -2.54
C ILE A 136 -19.88 3.91 -4.00
N ASP A 137 -19.60 5.19 -4.22
CA ASP A 137 -19.37 5.80 -5.53
C ASP A 137 -17.87 5.97 -5.88
N LYS A 138 -16.97 5.79 -4.93
CA LYS A 138 -15.51 5.84 -5.18
C LYS A 138 -15.01 4.49 -5.72
N PRO A 139 -14.06 4.50 -6.69
CA PRO A 139 -13.51 3.27 -7.27
C PRO A 139 -12.79 2.41 -6.23
N VAL A 140 -12.96 1.09 -6.34
CA VAL A 140 -12.45 0.11 -5.40
C VAL A 140 -11.23 -0.61 -5.96
N LEU A 141 -10.24 -0.83 -5.09
CA LEU A 141 -9.08 -1.69 -5.32
C LEU A 141 -9.07 -2.83 -4.30
N LEU A 142 -8.86 -4.04 -4.76
CA LEU A 142 -8.58 -5.16 -3.87
C LEU A 142 -7.17 -5.04 -3.29
N TYR A 143 -6.95 -5.62 -2.12
CA TYR A 143 -5.62 -5.76 -1.54
C TYR A 143 -5.37 -7.21 -1.10
N ASN A 144 -4.51 -7.91 -1.82
CA ASN A 144 -4.09 -9.26 -1.50
C ASN A 144 -2.76 -9.27 -0.74
N ASN A 145 -2.79 -9.70 0.52
CA ASN A 145 -1.59 -9.85 1.35
C ASN A 145 -1.74 -11.04 2.30
N PRO A 146 -1.46 -12.26 1.83
CA PRO A 146 -1.63 -13.49 2.63
C PRO A 146 -0.88 -13.46 3.97
N SER A 147 0.25 -12.75 4.06
CA SER A 147 1.05 -12.69 5.29
C SER A 147 0.35 -12.04 6.49
N VAL A 148 -0.69 -11.23 6.23
CA VAL A 148 -1.46 -10.51 7.27
C VAL A 148 -2.96 -10.85 7.26
N THR A 149 -3.36 -11.83 6.45
CA THR A 149 -4.74 -12.32 6.32
C THR A 149 -4.86 -13.82 6.60
N ASN A 150 -4.13 -14.33 7.61
CA ASN A 150 -4.14 -15.73 7.99
C ASN A 150 -3.89 -16.69 6.80
N ASN A 151 -2.96 -16.34 5.91
CA ASN A 151 -2.65 -17.02 4.65
C ASN A 151 -3.83 -17.09 3.65
N LEU A 152 -4.89 -16.34 3.86
CA LEU A 152 -5.96 -16.21 2.87
C LEU A 152 -5.43 -15.44 1.66
N CYS A 153 -5.35 -16.12 0.53
CA CYS A 153 -4.90 -15.58 -0.74
C CYS A 153 -6.08 -15.53 -1.72
N LEU A 154 -6.30 -14.41 -2.37
CA LEU A 154 -7.33 -14.29 -3.40
C LEU A 154 -6.95 -15.16 -4.60
N SER A 155 -7.84 -16.06 -5.00
CA SER A 155 -7.64 -16.86 -6.21
C SER A 155 -7.79 -16.00 -7.47
N ALA A 156 -7.11 -16.37 -8.56
CA ALA A 156 -7.29 -15.72 -9.87
C ALA A 156 -8.76 -15.75 -10.32
N ARG A 157 -9.50 -16.80 -9.92
CA ARG A 157 -10.94 -16.93 -10.18
C ARG A 157 -11.77 -15.86 -9.46
N VAL A 158 -11.49 -15.59 -8.18
CA VAL A 158 -12.14 -14.49 -7.42
C VAL A 158 -11.83 -13.17 -8.09
N VAL A 159 -10.55 -12.89 -8.39
CA VAL A 159 -10.13 -11.63 -9.02
C VAL A 159 -10.77 -11.45 -10.39
N ALA A 160 -10.79 -12.50 -11.21
CA ALA A 160 -11.48 -12.47 -12.49
C ALA A 160 -12.97 -12.15 -12.33
N LYS A 161 -13.66 -12.77 -11.36
CA LYS A 161 -15.10 -12.54 -11.16
C LYS A 161 -15.40 -11.12 -10.67
N VAL A 162 -14.69 -10.63 -9.68
CA VAL A 162 -14.92 -9.27 -9.17
C VAL A 162 -14.48 -8.17 -10.14
N SER A 163 -13.56 -8.45 -11.06
CA SER A 163 -13.15 -7.50 -12.11
C SER A 163 -14.26 -7.23 -13.16
N GLU A 164 -15.36 -7.97 -13.12
CA GLU A 164 -16.57 -7.70 -13.91
C GLU A 164 -17.44 -6.60 -13.28
N HIS A 165 -17.21 -6.27 -12.02
CA HIS A 165 -17.97 -5.24 -11.31
C HIS A 165 -17.58 -3.84 -11.79
N PRO A 166 -18.54 -2.96 -12.14
CA PRO A 166 -18.27 -1.67 -12.78
C PRO A 166 -17.51 -0.67 -11.89
N ASN A 167 -17.44 -0.91 -10.56
CA ASN A 167 -16.75 -0.05 -9.60
C ASN A 167 -15.50 -0.71 -8.97
N ILE A 168 -15.03 -1.87 -9.49
CA ILE A 168 -13.79 -2.52 -9.03
C ILE A 168 -12.74 -2.46 -10.15
N PHE A 169 -11.65 -1.73 -9.93
CA PHE A 169 -10.70 -1.36 -10.98
C PHE A 169 -9.29 -1.91 -10.82
N GLY A 170 -9.02 -2.68 -9.79
CA GLY A 170 -7.68 -3.24 -9.68
C GLY A 170 -7.39 -3.96 -8.37
N ILE A 171 -6.15 -4.39 -8.26
CA ILE A 171 -5.62 -5.10 -7.10
C ILE A 171 -4.20 -4.66 -6.79
N LYS A 172 -3.92 -4.41 -5.51
CA LYS A 172 -2.56 -4.40 -4.96
C LYS A 172 -2.22 -5.82 -4.53
N ASP A 173 -1.21 -6.43 -5.12
CA ASP A 173 -0.76 -7.78 -4.75
C ASP A 173 0.59 -7.78 -4.02
N THR A 174 0.63 -8.41 -2.85
CA THR A 174 1.85 -8.58 -2.03
C THR A 174 2.24 -10.06 -1.88
N SER A 175 1.57 -10.97 -2.59
CA SER A 175 1.74 -12.42 -2.43
C SER A 175 3.03 -12.99 -3.04
N LYS A 176 3.78 -12.21 -3.81
CA LYS A 176 5.03 -12.58 -4.52
C LYS A 176 4.89 -13.60 -5.66
N GLY A 177 3.73 -14.21 -5.86
CA GLY A 177 3.58 -15.28 -6.86
C GLY A 177 2.29 -15.26 -7.64
N ASN A 178 1.38 -14.31 -7.40
CA ASN A 178 0.08 -14.31 -8.05
C ASN A 178 -0.16 -13.13 -8.99
N TYR A 179 0.71 -12.12 -9.03
CA TYR A 179 0.46 -10.94 -9.86
C TYR A 179 0.36 -11.26 -11.36
N ASP A 180 1.13 -12.22 -11.85
CA ASP A 180 1.06 -12.72 -13.23
C ASP A 180 -0.28 -13.41 -13.50
N SER A 181 -0.77 -14.25 -12.58
CA SER A 181 -2.07 -14.90 -12.67
C SER A 181 -3.21 -13.86 -12.69
N TYR A 182 -3.09 -12.76 -11.94
CA TYR A 182 -4.08 -11.69 -11.96
C TYR A 182 -4.02 -10.90 -13.27
N LEU A 183 -2.83 -10.60 -13.80
CA LEU A 183 -2.69 -9.98 -15.12
C LEU A 183 -3.34 -10.81 -16.22
N LEU A 184 -3.11 -12.13 -16.20
CA LEU A 184 -3.68 -13.05 -17.18
C LEU A 184 -5.20 -13.19 -17.04
N SER A 185 -5.70 -13.35 -15.82
CA SER A 185 -7.13 -13.58 -15.57
C SER A 185 -8.02 -12.36 -15.80
N THR A 186 -7.42 -11.17 -15.86
CA THR A 186 -8.12 -9.89 -16.09
C THR A 186 -7.74 -9.24 -17.42
N GLN A 187 -7.05 -9.97 -18.30
CA GLN A 187 -6.63 -9.47 -19.61
C GLN A 187 -7.81 -8.98 -20.43
N GLY A 188 -7.69 -7.78 -21.01
CA GLY A 188 -8.75 -7.17 -21.82
C GLY A 188 -9.85 -6.48 -21.01
N ARG A 189 -9.71 -6.39 -19.69
CA ARG A 189 -10.65 -5.69 -18.80
C ARG A 189 -10.05 -4.38 -18.29
N ASP A 190 -10.92 -3.49 -17.84
CA ASP A 190 -10.55 -2.25 -17.17
C ASP A 190 -10.15 -2.52 -15.70
N PHE A 191 -9.11 -3.34 -15.53
CA PHE A 191 -8.63 -3.79 -14.22
C PHE A 191 -7.11 -3.79 -14.19
N TRP A 192 -6.51 -3.18 -13.14
CA TRP A 192 -5.08 -2.94 -13.06
C TRP A 192 -4.43 -3.57 -11.84
N VAL A 193 -3.26 -4.16 -12.07
CA VAL A 193 -2.46 -4.80 -11.02
C VAL A 193 -1.36 -3.86 -10.58
N LEU A 194 -1.25 -3.63 -9.27
CA LEU A 194 -0.18 -2.90 -8.61
C LEU A 194 0.68 -3.85 -7.78
N ALA A 195 1.99 -3.74 -7.91
CA ALA A 195 2.91 -4.49 -7.06
C ALA A 195 2.86 -3.98 -5.61
N GLY A 196 2.72 -4.88 -4.65
CA GLY A 196 2.69 -4.56 -3.22
C GLY A 196 4.07 -4.64 -2.53
N SER A 197 5.13 -4.90 -3.27
CA SER A 197 6.49 -4.97 -2.74
C SER A 197 7.53 -4.53 -3.77
N ALA A 198 8.55 -3.82 -3.32
CA ALA A 198 9.66 -3.40 -4.16
C ALA A 198 10.51 -4.59 -4.65
N SER A 199 10.43 -5.76 -4.01
CA SER A 199 11.21 -6.94 -4.39
C SER A 199 10.83 -7.56 -5.74
N PHE A 200 9.63 -7.29 -6.26
CA PHE A 200 9.18 -7.76 -7.59
C PHE A 200 8.56 -6.62 -8.42
N PHE A 201 8.75 -5.38 -8.02
CA PHE A 201 8.12 -4.22 -8.65
C PHE A 201 8.53 -4.06 -10.12
N PHE A 202 9.83 -4.11 -10.41
CA PHE A 202 10.32 -3.93 -11.79
C PHE A 202 9.75 -4.97 -12.76
N PRO A 203 9.89 -6.30 -12.50
CA PRO A 203 9.29 -7.30 -13.39
C PRO A 203 7.76 -7.18 -13.46
N ALA A 204 7.07 -6.79 -12.38
CA ALA A 204 5.63 -6.63 -12.40
C ALA A 204 5.20 -5.52 -13.38
N VAL A 205 5.90 -4.37 -13.41
CA VAL A 205 5.61 -3.27 -14.36
C VAL A 205 5.95 -3.68 -15.79
N ILE A 206 7.09 -4.37 -16.02
CA ILE A 206 7.48 -4.88 -17.35
C ILE A 206 6.42 -5.83 -17.93
N LEU A 207 5.76 -6.63 -17.09
CA LEU A 207 4.74 -7.59 -17.50
C LEU A 207 3.33 -6.95 -17.61
N GLY A 208 3.18 -5.66 -17.35
CA GLY A 208 1.91 -4.96 -17.56
C GLY A 208 1.25 -4.42 -16.30
N GLY A 209 1.87 -4.58 -15.12
CA GLY A 209 1.45 -3.85 -13.92
C GLY A 209 1.57 -2.34 -14.10
N VAL A 210 0.61 -1.58 -13.57
CA VAL A 210 0.55 -0.12 -13.81
C VAL A 210 1.35 0.70 -12.79
N GLY A 211 1.75 0.10 -11.68
CA GLY A 211 2.47 0.80 -10.62
C GLY A 211 2.72 -0.08 -9.41
N GLY A 212 3.02 0.54 -8.27
CA GLY A 212 3.23 -0.19 -7.03
C GLY A 212 2.98 0.64 -5.77
N VAL A 213 2.66 -0.08 -4.69
CA VAL A 213 2.51 0.47 -3.34
C VAL A 213 3.64 -0.11 -2.50
N LEU A 214 4.69 0.65 -2.29
CA LEU A 214 6.00 0.15 -1.86
C LEU A 214 6.40 0.71 -0.49
N SER A 215 6.57 -0.16 0.52
CA SER A 215 7.03 0.24 1.86
C SER A 215 8.33 1.04 1.81
N LEU A 216 9.25 0.65 0.91
CA LEU A 216 10.52 1.33 0.71
C LEU A 216 10.35 2.80 0.28
N ALA A 217 9.23 3.17 -0.34
CA ALA A 217 8.95 4.53 -0.77
C ALA A 217 8.69 5.52 0.37
N ASN A 218 8.51 5.04 1.62
CA ASN A 218 8.50 5.91 2.81
C ASN A 218 9.91 6.42 3.16
N VAL A 219 10.97 5.76 2.67
CA VAL A 219 12.37 6.06 3.01
C VAL A 219 13.14 6.56 1.78
N PHE A 220 12.96 5.90 0.63
CA PHE A 220 13.65 6.18 -0.62
C PHE A 220 12.66 6.34 -1.79
N PRO A 221 11.79 7.36 -1.74
CA PRO A 221 10.77 7.59 -2.77
C PRO A 221 11.36 7.77 -4.17
N ASP A 222 12.45 8.54 -4.29
CA ASP A 222 13.06 8.84 -5.58
C ASP A 222 13.63 7.59 -6.26
N LEU A 223 14.28 6.68 -5.51
CA LEU A 223 14.79 5.43 -6.07
C LEU A 223 13.63 4.53 -6.56
N CYS A 224 12.52 4.50 -5.83
CA CYS A 224 11.35 3.73 -6.25
C CYS A 224 10.72 4.33 -7.52
N CYS A 225 10.62 5.65 -7.61
CA CYS A 225 10.11 6.34 -8.79
C CYS A 225 11.05 6.20 -10.00
N GLN A 226 12.35 6.30 -9.79
CA GLN A 226 13.34 6.06 -10.85
C GLN A 226 13.22 4.64 -11.43
N LEU A 227 13.03 3.63 -10.55
CA LEU A 227 12.82 2.25 -11.00
C LEU A 227 11.54 2.11 -11.83
N TYR A 228 10.46 2.82 -11.45
CA TYR A 228 9.24 2.87 -12.23
C TYR A 228 9.46 3.46 -13.62
N GLU A 229 10.16 4.58 -13.72
CA GLU A 229 10.46 5.23 -14.99
C GLU A 229 11.28 4.33 -15.93
N LEU A 230 12.31 3.64 -15.40
CA LEU A 230 13.10 2.69 -16.16
C LEU A 230 12.24 1.53 -16.68
N ALA A 231 11.31 1.03 -15.87
CA ALA A 231 10.40 -0.02 -16.28
C ALA A 231 9.45 0.44 -17.40
N VAL A 232 8.88 1.64 -17.28
CA VAL A 232 7.98 2.22 -18.31
C VAL A 232 8.72 2.48 -19.61
N LYS A 233 9.97 2.96 -19.54
CA LYS A 233 10.86 3.17 -20.71
C LYS A 233 11.41 1.86 -21.28
N ARG A 234 11.21 0.73 -20.60
CA ARG A 234 11.77 -0.59 -20.92
C ARG A 234 13.31 -0.59 -21.00
N ASP A 235 13.96 0.25 -20.20
CA ASP A 235 15.41 0.22 -20.02
C ASP A 235 15.76 -0.95 -19.10
N LEU A 236 15.95 -2.12 -19.70
CA LEU A 236 16.17 -3.36 -18.95
C LEU A 236 17.53 -3.38 -18.26
N GLU A 237 18.59 -2.84 -18.88
CA GLU A 237 19.94 -2.88 -18.32
C GLU A 237 20.02 -2.03 -17.03
N ALA A 238 19.67 -0.75 -17.12
CA ALA A 238 19.65 0.14 -15.97
C ALA A 238 18.59 -0.30 -14.93
N GLY A 239 17.43 -0.76 -15.40
CA GLY A 239 16.33 -1.23 -14.55
C GLY A 239 16.69 -2.46 -13.74
N ILE A 240 17.34 -3.47 -14.31
CA ILE A 240 17.81 -4.67 -13.61
C ILE A 240 18.89 -4.30 -12.58
N SER A 241 19.82 -3.43 -12.94
CA SER A 241 20.86 -2.95 -12.03
C SER A 241 20.25 -2.27 -10.80
N LEU A 242 19.36 -1.28 -11.01
CA LEU A 242 18.68 -0.57 -9.92
C LEU A 242 17.77 -1.49 -9.13
N HIS A 243 17.05 -2.41 -9.78
CA HIS A 243 16.17 -3.36 -9.10
C HIS A 243 16.91 -4.26 -8.12
N ARG A 244 18.10 -4.75 -8.48
CA ARG A 244 18.95 -5.53 -7.57
C ARG A 244 19.33 -4.75 -6.30
N LYS A 245 19.65 -3.47 -6.45
CA LYS A 245 19.91 -2.55 -5.33
C LYS A 245 18.65 -2.38 -4.46
N ILE A 246 17.52 -2.09 -5.09
CA ILE A 246 16.23 -1.91 -4.42
C ILE A 246 15.77 -3.17 -3.68
N MET A 247 15.99 -4.37 -4.24
CA MET A 247 15.69 -5.63 -3.55
C MET A 247 16.45 -5.76 -2.22
N LYS A 248 17.75 -5.40 -2.21
CA LYS A 248 18.55 -5.42 -0.98
C LYS A 248 18.03 -4.39 0.04
N LEU A 249 17.77 -3.16 -0.39
CA LEU A 249 17.20 -2.11 0.47
C LEU A 249 15.84 -2.53 1.04
N ASN A 250 14.96 -3.08 0.20
CA ASN A 250 13.65 -3.53 0.65
C ASN A 250 13.72 -4.68 1.67
N SER A 251 14.67 -5.60 1.50
CA SER A 251 14.91 -6.68 2.47
C SER A 251 15.36 -6.13 3.82
N LEU A 252 16.24 -5.13 3.83
CA LEU A 252 16.71 -4.49 5.05
C LEU A 252 15.58 -3.68 5.73
N VAL A 253 14.89 -2.81 4.98
CA VAL A 253 13.92 -1.86 5.52
C VAL A 253 12.63 -2.52 5.99
N SER A 254 12.07 -3.46 5.22
CA SER A 254 10.75 -4.03 5.51
C SER A 254 10.74 -5.56 5.68
N GLY A 255 11.81 -6.24 5.26
CA GLY A 255 11.83 -7.71 5.25
C GLY A 255 12.02 -8.34 6.63
N SER A 256 13.00 -7.87 7.41
CA SER A 256 13.38 -8.48 8.69
C SER A 256 12.55 -8.00 9.88
N PHE A 257 12.18 -6.71 9.91
CA PHE A 257 11.57 -6.08 11.08
C PHE A 257 10.16 -5.51 10.79
N GLY A 258 9.61 -5.75 9.60
CA GLY A 258 8.27 -5.26 9.25
C GLY A 258 8.15 -3.75 9.40
N VAL A 259 7.03 -3.29 9.99
CA VAL A 259 6.77 -1.84 10.17
C VAL A 259 7.76 -1.16 11.10
N ALA A 260 8.27 -1.86 12.11
CA ALA A 260 9.28 -1.30 13.02
C ALA A 260 10.59 -0.98 12.29
N GLY A 261 11.00 -1.83 11.34
CA GLY A 261 12.16 -1.56 10.47
C GLY A 261 11.95 -0.37 9.54
N VAL A 262 10.76 -0.26 8.96
CA VAL A 262 10.40 0.91 8.13
C VAL A 262 10.51 2.20 8.93
N LYS A 263 9.94 2.23 10.14
CA LYS A 263 9.97 3.40 11.03
C LYS A 263 11.40 3.77 11.44
N ALA A 264 12.18 2.79 11.88
CA ALA A 264 13.59 3.01 12.25
C ALA A 264 14.41 3.55 11.05
N ALA A 265 14.20 3.02 9.85
CA ALA A 265 14.84 3.54 8.65
C ALA A 265 14.37 4.97 8.32
N MET A 266 13.09 5.29 8.47
CA MET A 266 12.58 6.65 8.30
C MET A 266 13.31 7.64 9.20
N ASP A 267 13.46 7.32 10.50
CA ASP A 267 14.15 8.19 11.47
C ASP A 267 15.63 8.41 11.09
N LYS A 268 16.28 7.40 10.51
CA LYS A 268 17.68 7.49 10.10
C LYS A 268 17.90 8.23 8.77
N PHE A 269 16.86 8.32 7.93
CA PHE A 269 16.96 8.91 6.59
C PHE A 269 16.10 10.16 6.40
N GLY A 270 15.81 10.88 7.47
CA GLY A 270 15.26 12.23 7.42
C GLY A 270 13.74 12.33 7.44
N PHE A 271 13.04 11.27 7.78
CA PHE A 271 11.61 11.24 8.07
C PHE A 271 11.38 10.93 9.56
N GLU A 272 10.13 10.88 9.98
CA GLU A 272 9.74 10.63 11.38
C GLU A 272 8.86 9.37 11.46
N GLY A 273 9.50 8.21 11.65
CA GLY A 273 8.82 6.94 11.83
C GLY A 273 8.28 6.76 13.23
N LEU A 274 9.06 7.23 14.21
CA LEU A 274 8.80 7.13 15.65
C LEU A 274 8.50 5.68 16.10
N TYR A 275 7.61 5.51 17.08
CA TYR A 275 7.31 4.20 17.65
C TYR A 275 6.20 3.47 16.90
N PRO A 276 6.26 2.13 16.77
CA PRO A 276 5.08 1.34 16.46
C PRO A 276 4.15 1.31 17.67
N ARG A 277 2.83 1.10 17.44
CA ARG A 277 1.89 0.93 18.55
C ARG A 277 2.05 -0.44 19.19
N ARG A 278 2.11 -0.49 20.52
CA ARG A 278 2.16 -1.77 21.25
C ARG A 278 0.97 -2.67 20.86
N PRO A 279 1.18 -4.01 20.80
CA PRO A 279 2.30 -4.79 21.35
C PRO A 279 3.57 -4.83 20.48
N LEU A 280 3.58 -4.19 19.29
CA LEU A 280 4.80 -4.08 18.49
C LEU A 280 5.83 -3.22 19.22
N LEU A 281 7.10 -3.65 19.15
CA LEU A 281 8.20 -2.94 19.76
C LEU A 281 9.05 -2.22 18.71
N PRO A 282 9.63 -1.06 19.03
CA PRO A 282 10.63 -0.43 18.16
C PRO A 282 11.91 -1.28 18.14
N LEU A 283 12.74 -1.04 17.15
CA LEU A 283 14.10 -1.58 17.17
C LEU A 283 14.88 -1.00 18.36
N SER A 284 15.76 -1.81 18.95
CA SER A 284 16.77 -1.29 19.88
C SER A 284 17.70 -0.31 19.16
N LYS A 285 18.41 0.51 19.92
CA LYS A 285 19.39 1.45 19.35
C LYS A 285 20.43 0.71 18.49
N GLU A 286 20.97 -0.39 19.00
CA GLU A 286 21.95 -1.21 18.27
C GLU A 286 21.39 -1.77 16.96
N GLU A 287 20.16 -2.31 16.95
CA GLU A 287 19.51 -2.80 15.74
C GLU A 287 19.27 -1.68 14.73
N ALA A 288 18.84 -0.50 15.18
CA ALA A 288 18.62 0.65 14.32
C ALA A 288 19.92 1.21 13.71
N ASP A 289 21.02 1.25 14.49
CA ASP A 289 22.33 1.65 14.01
C ASP A 289 22.89 0.64 13.00
N ASN A 290 22.80 -0.66 13.29
CA ASN A 290 23.18 -1.74 12.37
C ASN A 290 22.36 -1.70 11.07
N LEU A 291 21.06 -1.42 11.15
CA LEU A 291 20.18 -1.24 9.98
C LEU A 291 20.66 -0.05 9.13
N GLN A 292 20.97 1.08 9.74
CA GLN A 292 21.48 2.26 9.04
C GLN A 292 22.80 1.96 8.31
N GLU A 293 23.76 1.33 8.98
CA GLU A 293 25.03 0.96 8.34
C GLU A 293 24.84 -0.01 7.18
N ALA A 294 23.96 -1.02 7.35
CA ALA A 294 23.67 -1.97 6.28
C ALA A 294 23.03 -1.31 5.07
N ILE A 295 22.13 -0.35 5.28
CA ILE A 295 21.51 0.45 4.21
C ILE A 295 22.58 1.30 3.52
N GLN A 296 23.44 2.00 4.27
CA GLN A 296 24.51 2.86 3.70
C GLN A 296 25.49 2.08 2.82
N LYS A 297 25.80 0.82 3.17
CA LYS A 297 26.65 -0.07 2.34
C LYS A 297 26.00 -0.46 1.00
N VAL A 298 24.69 -0.33 0.88
CA VAL A 298 23.94 -0.64 -0.35
C VAL A 298 23.73 0.62 -1.19
N LEU A 299 23.59 1.79 -0.56
CA LEU A 299 23.43 3.10 -1.26
C LEU A 299 24.67 3.51 -2.02
#